data_867b8ca1a63d8434dd9a46569b91cbb4
#
_entry.id   867b8ca1a63d8434dd9a46569b91cbb4
#
_cell.length_a   1.000
_cell.length_b   1.000
_cell.length_c   1.000
_cell.angle_alpha   90.00
_cell.angle_beta   90.00
_cell.angle_gamma   90.00
#
_symmetry.space_group_name_H-M   'P 1'
#
loop_
_entity.id
_entity.type
_entity.pdbx_description
1 polymer ?
#
loop_
_entity_poly.entity_id
_entity_poly.type
_entity_poly.pdbx_seq_one_letter_code
_entity_poly.pdbx_strand_id
1 'polypeptide(L)'
;MSLLLCAASLEGVEPVALFDGKTLSGWKPSAMPEYWSVKEDAIVGKSDAQKKGSILWTEAAYDDFVLEAEFRYEGHVDSGFFLRNENEQIQIGISGSLKRDMTCSPYIGKKGKYPVEAVGVKDLLKIGEWNRIKISVKGKKYIGTLNGKQVLDYTTDMEPAKGPIGLQVHPNVLMEIHFRALKITPL
;
A
#
# COMPACT_ATOMS: atom_id res chain seq x y z
N MET A 1 -8.54 -38.35 38.64
CA MET A 1 -8.76 -38.08 37.21
C MET A 1 -8.38 -36.65 36.94
N SER A 2 -7.21 -36.44 36.35
CA SER A 2 -6.71 -35.09 36.07
C SER A 2 -7.07 -34.76 34.63
N LEU A 3 -7.91 -33.77 34.38
CA LEU A 3 -8.18 -33.25 33.05
C LEU A 3 -6.98 -32.39 32.60
N LEU A 4 -6.21 -32.88 31.64
CA LEU A 4 -5.29 -32.03 30.85
C LEU A 4 -6.16 -31.15 29.94
N LEU A 5 -6.27 -29.87 30.23
CA LEU A 5 -6.69 -28.88 29.25
C LEU A 5 -5.57 -28.72 28.20
N CYS A 6 -5.81 -29.26 27.02
CA CYS A 6 -4.96 -28.95 25.84
C CYS A 6 -5.26 -27.52 25.40
N ALA A 7 -4.40 -26.56 25.74
CA ALA A 7 -4.44 -25.23 25.19
C ALA A 7 -4.02 -25.34 23.72
N ALA A 8 -5.01 -25.29 22.81
CA ALA A 8 -4.74 -25.10 21.39
C ALA A 8 -4.13 -23.69 21.23
N SER A 9 -2.84 -23.61 20.97
CA SER A 9 -2.19 -22.39 20.50
C SER A 9 -2.84 -22.03 19.16
N LEU A 10 -3.47 -20.86 19.10
CA LEU A 10 -3.81 -20.21 17.83
C LEU A 10 -2.47 -19.90 17.15
N GLU A 11 -2.01 -20.79 16.28
CA GLU A 11 -0.91 -20.50 15.39
C GLU A 11 -1.37 -19.35 14.48
N GLY A 12 -0.90 -18.13 14.77
CA GLY A 12 -1.14 -16.97 13.94
C GLY A 12 -0.49 -17.22 12.56
N VAL A 13 -1.20 -16.86 11.49
CA VAL A 13 -0.64 -16.94 10.13
C VAL A 13 0.57 -16.01 10.08
N GLU A 14 1.75 -16.59 9.76
CA GLU A 14 2.99 -15.83 9.67
C GLU A 14 2.97 -14.87 8.47
N PRO A 15 3.51 -13.64 8.62
CA PRO A 15 3.63 -12.70 7.52
C PRO A 15 4.53 -13.24 6.41
N VAL A 16 4.07 -13.14 5.17
CA VAL A 16 4.84 -13.50 3.97
C VAL A 16 5.50 -12.25 3.40
N ALA A 17 6.80 -12.30 3.14
CA ALA A 17 7.50 -11.21 2.46
C ALA A 17 7.03 -11.10 1.01
N LEU A 18 6.60 -9.90 0.58
CA LEU A 18 6.27 -9.59 -0.81
C LEU A 18 7.49 -9.12 -1.61
N PHE A 19 8.58 -8.80 -0.92
CA PHE A 19 9.83 -8.31 -1.52
C PHE A 19 11.03 -8.88 -0.77
N ASP A 20 11.98 -9.41 -1.50
CA ASP A 20 13.19 -10.07 -0.97
C ASP A 20 14.35 -9.10 -0.67
N GLY A 21 14.15 -7.79 -0.95
CA GLY A 21 15.19 -6.75 -0.82
C GLY A 21 16.17 -6.70 -2.00
N LYS A 22 16.03 -7.55 -3.02
CA LYS A 22 17.04 -7.71 -4.08
C LYS A 22 16.48 -7.72 -5.49
N THR A 23 15.30 -8.30 -5.70
CA THR A 23 14.73 -8.51 -7.03
C THR A 23 13.26 -8.11 -7.09
N LEU A 24 12.73 -7.91 -8.29
CA LEU A 24 11.29 -7.73 -8.52
C LEU A 24 10.59 -9.08 -8.78
N SER A 25 11.17 -10.19 -8.36
CA SER A 25 10.52 -11.50 -8.47
C SER A 25 9.18 -11.50 -7.72
N GLY A 26 8.13 -12.02 -8.35
CA GLY A 26 6.76 -11.97 -7.84
C GLY A 26 6.01 -10.64 -8.10
N TRP A 27 6.65 -9.73 -8.87
CA TRP A 27 6.07 -8.46 -9.27
C TRP A 27 6.05 -8.29 -10.78
N LYS A 28 5.01 -7.65 -11.30
CA LYS A 28 4.80 -7.40 -12.72
C LYS A 28 4.33 -5.96 -12.95
N PRO A 29 5.07 -5.13 -13.72
CA PRO A 29 4.63 -3.79 -14.07
C PRO A 29 3.49 -3.84 -15.11
N SER A 30 2.50 -2.95 -14.96
CA SER A 30 1.40 -2.80 -15.92
C SER A 30 1.86 -2.16 -17.23
N ALA A 31 2.81 -1.21 -17.13
CA ALA A 31 3.43 -0.48 -18.22
C ALA A 31 4.78 0.09 -17.73
N MET A 32 5.61 0.63 -18.65
CA MET A 32 6.84 1.33 -18.30
C MET A 32 7.70 0.55 -17.30
N PRO A 33 8.14 -0.67 -17.63
CA PRO A 33 8.95 -1.48 -16.70
C PRO A 33 10.21 -0.77 -16.24
N GLU A 34 10.76 0.14 -17.05
CA GLU A 34 11.91 0.98 -16.74
C GLU A 34 11.68 1.98 -15.58
N TYR A 35 10.42 2.22 -15.18
CA TYR A 35 10.11 3.04 -14.00
C TYR A 35 10.35 2.30 -12.69
N TRP A 36 10.56 0.98 -12.73
CA TRP A 36 10.73 0.14 -11.56
C TRP A 36 12.12 -0.43 -11.48
N SER A 37 12.76 -0.26 -10.35
CA SER A 37 14.10 -0.79 -10.08
C SER A 37 14.24 -1.18 -8.61
N VAL A 38 15.32 -1.87 -8.28
CA VAL A 38 15.69 -2.15 -6.89
C VAL A 38 16.97 -1.40 -6.57
N LYS A 39 16.97 -0.66 -5.47
CA LYS A 39 18.13 0.06 -4.96
C LYS A 39 18.11 0.06 -3.43
N GLU A 40 19.24 -0.26 -2.80
CA GLU A 40 19.42 -0.18 -1.35
C GLU A 40 18.28 -0.88 -0.57
N ASP A 41 18.01 -2.15 -0.89
CA ASP A 41 16.95 -2.98 -0.31
C ASP A 41 15.52 -2.42 -0.46
N ALA A 42 15.29 -1.52 -1.42
CA ALA A 42 13.98 -0.94 -1.69
C ALA A 42 13.57 -1.09 -3.17
N ILE A 43 12.28 -1.28 -3.42
CA ILE A 43 11.65 -1.06 -4.71
C ILE A 43 11.57 0.44 -4.94
N VAL A 44 12.13 0.92 -6.04
CA VAL A 44 12.09 2.33 -6.44
C VAL A 44 11.14 2.48 -7.62
N GLY A 45 10.09 3.28 -7.43
CA GLY A 45 9.22 3.75 -8.49
C GLY A 45 9.61 5.17 -8.90
N LYS A 46 10.07 5.34 -10.15
CA LYS A 46 10.55 6.63 -10.64
C LYS A 46 10.05 6.88 -12.06
N SER A 47 9.34 7.99 -12.25
CA SER A 47 8.92 8.45 -13.57
C SER A 47 10.06 9.20 -14.29
N ASP A 48 9.95 9.27 -15.61
CA ASP A 48 10.77 10.12 -16.47
C ASP A 48 10.01 11.38 -16.93
N ALA A 49 10.59 12.12 -17.89
CA ALA A 49 9.98 13.31 -18.46
C ALA A 49 8.66 13.04 -19.21
N GLN A 50 8.40 11.81 -19.65
CA GLN A 50 7.17 11.42 -20.34
C GLN A 50 5.99 11.28 -19.37
N LYS A 51 6.24 10.97 -18.09
CA LYS A 51 5.23 10.88 -17.00
C LYS A 51 4.02 10.01 -17.36
N LYS A 52 4.26 8.85 -17.96
CA LYS A 52 3.17 7.97 -18.44
C LYS A 52 2.43 7.25 -17.32
N GLY A 53 3.07 7.07 -16.19
CA GLY A 53 2.54 6.29 -15.06
C GLY A 53 2.74 4.79 -15.24
N SER A 54 2.74 4.09 -14.11
CA SER A 54 2.84 2.63 -14.06
C SER A 54 2.34 2.12 -12.71
N ILE A 55 1.84 0.89 -12.69
CA ILE A 55 1.55 0.17 -11.45
C ILE A 55 2.38 -1.11 -11.46
N LEU A 56 3.09 -1.36 -10.38
CA LEU A 56 3.79 -2.61 -10.15
C LEU A 56 2.89 -3.52 -9.32
N TRP A 57 2.36 -4.57 -9.94
CA TRP A 57 1.43 -5.51 -9.33
C TRP A 57 2.15 -6.75 -8.79
N THR A 58 1.71 -7.28 -7.64
CA THR A 58 2.08 -8.64 -7.25
C THR A 58 1.48 -9.65 -8.24
N GLU A 59 2.21 -10.74 -8.52
CA GLU A 59 1.66 -11.85 -9.31
C GLU A 59 0.61 -12.64 -8.52
N ALA A 60 0.77 -12.71 -7.21
CA ALA A 60 -0.19 -13.33 -6.31
C ALA A 60 -1.39 -12.41 -6.02
N ALA A 61 -2.54 -13.01 -5.73
CA ALA A 61 -3.77 -12.34 -5.40
C ALA A 61 -4.21 -12.66 -3.96
N TYR A 62 -4.76 -11.67 -3.28
CA TYR A 62 -5.13 -11.70 -1.87
C TYR A 62 -6.60 -11.30 -1.71
N ASP A 63 -7.25 -11.84 -0.68
CA ASP A 63 -8.63 -11.55 -0.31
C ASP A 63 -8.66 -10.62 0.91
N ASP A 64 -8.75 -11.18 2.11
CA ASP A 64 -8.59 -10.45 3.37
C ASP A 64 -7.13 -10.55 3.82
N PHE A 65 -6.56 -9.45 4.26
CA PHE A 65 -5.13 -9.41 4.62
C PHE A 65 -4.76 -8.21 5.50
N VAL A 66 -3.58 -8.31 6.08
CA VAL A 66 -2.83 -7.17 6.60
C VAL A 66 -1.61 -6.94 5.72
N LEU A 67 -1.50 -5.77 5.12
CA LEU A 67 -0.31 -5.29 4.40
C LEU A 67 0.51 -4.41 5.34
N GLU A 68 1.79 -4.70 5.48
CA GLU A 68 2.76 -3.87 6.17
C GLU A 68 3.87 -3.47 5.19
N ALA A 69 4.25 -2.20 5.21
CA ALA A 69 5.30 -1.68 4.36
C ALA A 69 5.97 -0.46 4.98
N GLU A 70 7.15 -0.12 4.48
CA GLU A 70 7.75 1.17 4.68
C GLU A 70 7.85 1.90 3.34
N PHE A 71 7.59 3.21 3.34
CA PHE A 71 7.74 4.07 2.18
C PHE A 71 8.53 5.34 2.51
N ARG A 72 9.24 5.87 1.52
CA ARG A 72 9.98 7.13 1.61
C ARG A 72 9.91 7.87 0.30
N TYR A 73 9.76 9.18 0.37
CA TYR A 73 9.83 10.07 -0.78
C TYR A 73 10.28 11.46 -0.37
N GLU A 74 10.74 12.22 -1.35
CA GLU A 74 11.02 13.65 -1.22
C GLU A 74 10.25 14.43 -2.30
N GLY A 75 9.96 15.68 -2.03
CA GLY A 75 9.26 16.55 -2.96
C GLY A 75 7.80 16.13 -3.23
N HIS A 76 7.37 16.26 -4.47
CA HIS A 76 6.00 16.00 -4.88
C HIS A 76 5.84 14.56 -5.37
N VAL A 77 5.03 13.78 -4.71
CA VAL A 77 4.58 12.47 -5.19
C VAL A 77 3.06 12.39 -5.18
N ASP A 78 2.51 11.62 -6.11
CA ASP A 78 1.15 11.13 -6.16
C ASP A 78 1.27 9.62 -6.36
N SER A 79 1.01 8.84 -5.33
CA SER A 79 1.28 7.41 -5.28
C SER A 79 0.28 6.69 -4.38
N GLY A 80 0.50 5.42 -4.13
CA GLY A 80 -0.32 4.66 -3.20
C GLY A 80 -0.18 3.16 -3.35
N PHE A 81 -0.87 2.45 -2.45
CA PHE A 81 -1.08 1.01 -2.50
C PHE A 81 -2.46 0.72 -3.09
N PHE A 82 -2.50 0.09 -4.25
CA PHE A 82 -3.73 -0.55 -4.72
C PHE A 82 -3.97 -1.86 -3.98
N LEU A 83 -5.23 -2.06 -3.59
CA LEU A 83 -5.65 -3.19 -2.79
C LEU A 83 -6.67 -4.01 -3.59
N ARG A 84 -6.26 -5.20 -4.07
CA ARG A 84 -7.09 -6.15 -4.81
C ARG A 84 -7.49 -5.74 -6.25
N ASN A 85 -7.57 -4.44 -6.55
CA ASN A 85 -7.84 -3.93 -7.91
C ASN A 85 -7.53 -2.42 -8.01
N GLU A 86 -7.62 -1.85 -9.22
CA GLU A 86 -7.33 -0.43 -9.49
C GLU A 86 -8.42 0.56 -9.04
N ASN A 87 -9.52 0.08 -8.46
CA ASN A 87 -10.55 0.93 -7.88
C ASN A 87 -10.47 1.05 -6.36
N GLU A 88 -9.47 0.42 -5.75
CA GLU A 88 -9.24 0.42 -4.31
C GLU A 88 -7.80 0.82 -4.02
N GLN A 89 -7.57 2.06 -3.63
CA GLN A 89 -6.23 2.57 -3.34
C GLN A 89 -6.19 3.23 -1.95
N ILE A 90 -5.08 3.05 -1.25
CA ILE A 90 -4.69 3.90 -0.13
C ILE A 90 -3.60 4.84 -0.65
N GLN A 91 -3.92 6.12 -0.65
CA GLN A 91 -3.09 7.19 -1.20
C GLN A 91 -1.79 7.39 -0.41
N ILE A 92 -0.74 7.81 -1.13
CA ILE A 92 0.50 8.38 -0.58
C ILE A 92 0.79 9.68 -1.32
N GLY A 93 0.95 10.76 -0.56
CA GLY A 93 1.35 12.08 -1.07
C GLY A 93 0.19 12.92 -1.60
N ILE A 94 0.52 13.80 -2.52
CA ILE A 94 -0.36 14.86 -3.01
C ILE A 94 -1.34 14.32 -4.04
N SER A 95 -2.62 14.36 -3.72
CA SER A 95 -3.68 14.03 -4.67
C SER A 95 -3.70 15.00 -5.85
N GLY A 96 -3.61 14.46 -7.08
CA GLY A 96 -3.76 15.24 -8.30
C GLY A 96 -5.11 15.94 -8.45
N SER A 97 -6.17 15.39 -7.88
CA SER A 97 -7.53 15.96 -7.94
C SER A 97 -7.76 17.03 -6.85
N LEU A 98 -7.30 16.81 -5.61
CA LEU A 98 -7.54 17.71 -4.47
C LEU A 98 -6.39 18.71 -4.24
N LYS A 99 -5.24 18.53 -4.89
CA LYS A 99 -4.05 19.39 -4.80
C LYS A 99 -3.50 19.54 -3.37
N ARG A 100 -3.67 18.52 -2.54
CA ARG A 100 -3.17 18.48 -1.17
C ARG A 100 -2.82 17.04 -0.75
N ASP A 101 -2.06 16.90 0.32
CA ASP A 101 -1.68 15.59 0.85
C ASP A 101 -2.93 14.80 1.29
N MET A 102 -3.02 13.59 0.81
CA MET A 102 -4.09 12.64 1.10
C MET A 102 -3.53 11.29 1.60
N THR A 103 -2.28 11.28 2.07
CA THR A 103 -1.62 10.06 2.56
C THR A 103 -2.51 9.31 3.56
N CYS A 104 -2.56 8.00 3.41
CA CYS A 104 -3.40 7.05 4.14
C CYS A 104 -4.91 7.18 3.89
N SER A 105 -5.38 8.12 3.09
CA SER A 105 -6.80 8.24 2.74
C SER A 105 -7.17 7.25 1.62
N PRO A 106 -8.36 6.62 1.69
CA PRO A 106 -8.82 5.71 0.66
C PRO A 106 -9.30 6.48 -0.58
N TYR A 107 -8.82 6.08 -1.75
CA TYR A 107 -9.28 6.55 -3.06
C TYR A 107 -10.03 5.42 -3.73
N ILE A 108 -11.36 5.50 -3.77
CA ILE A 108 -12.23 4.35 -4.01
C ILE A 108 -13.18 4.58 -5.18
N GLY A 109 -13.45 3.48 -5.89
CA GLY A 109 -14.45 3.38 -6.94
C GLY A 109 -13.99 3.82 -8.33
N LYS A 110 -14.71 3.39 -9.37
CA LYS A 110 -14.35 3.59 -10.78
C LYS A 110 -14.13 5.05 -11.21
N LYS A 111 -14.72 6.02 -10.50
CA LYS A 111 -14.52 7.45 -10.74
C LYS A 111 -13.50 8.08 -9.82
N GLY A 112 -12.90 7.28 -8.93
CA GLY A 112 -11.98 7.70 -7.88
C GLY A 112 -12.54 8.82 -6.98
N LYS A 113 -12.75 8.53 -5.72
CA LYS A 113 -13.21 9.51 -4.73
C LYS A 113 -12.51 9.23 -3.40
N TYR A 114 -12.35 10.27 -2.62
CA TYR A 114 -11.97 10.17 -1.21
C TYR A 114 -13.25 10.20 -0.34
N PRO A 115 -13.81 9.02 0.02
CA PRO A 115 -15.04 8.98 0.83
C PRO A 115 -14.81 9.48 2.25
N VAL A 116 -13.56 9.37 2.72
CA VAL A 116 -13.12 9.85 4.04
C VAL A 116 -11.64 10.25 3.94
N GLU A 117 -11.19 11.15 4.82
CA GLU A 117 -9.78 11.49 4.96
C GLU A 117 -9.19 10.81 6.19
N ALA A 118 -7.93 10.37 6.08
CA ALA A 118 -7.17 9.90 7.23
C ALA A 118 -6.89 11.06 8.20
N VAL A 119 -6.98 10.78 9.49
CA VAL A 119 -6.86 11.81 10.54
C VAL A 119 -5.50 11.75 11.22
N GLY A 120 -4.90 12.91 11.52
CA GLY A 120 -3.63 13.02 12.24
C GLY A 120 -2.39 12.72 11.40
N VAL A 121 -2.52 12.54 10.08
CA VAL A 121 -1.39 12.23 9.18
C VAL A 121 -0.33 13.31 9.22
N LYS A 122 -0.71 14.58 9.24
CA LYS A 122 0.23 15.73 9.23
C LYS A 122 1.27 15.69 10.36
N ASP A 123 0.87 15.18 11.53
CA ASP A 123 1.75 15.12 12.71
C ASP A 123 2.62 13.84 12.74
N LEU A 124 2.34 12.89 11.86
CA LEU A 124 2.98 11.58 11.83
C LEU A 124 3.88 11.38 10.62
N LEU A 125 3.49 11.94 9.46
CA LEU A 125 4.20 11.78 8.20
C LEU A 125 5.53 12.53 8.21
N LYS A 126 6.60 11.83 7.87
CA LYS A 126 7.97 12.35 7.85
C LYS A 126 8.50 12.34 6.41
N ILE A 127 8.46 13.49 5.76
CA ILE A 127 8.97 13.64 4.40
C ILE A 127 10.50 13.47 4.41
N GLY A 128 11.04 12.70 3.45
CA GLY A 128 12.46 12.36 3.36
C GLY A 128 12.90 11.20 4.24
N GLU A 129 12.08 10.77 5.20
CA GLU A 129 12.36 9.63 6.07
C GLU A 129 11.50 8.41 5.74
N TRP A 130 11.87 7.23 6.26
CA TRP A 130 11.05 6.04 6.18
C TRP A 130 9.82 6.15 7.08
N ASN A 131 8.65 5.96 6.48
CA ASN A 131 7.37 5.92 7.16
C ASN A 131 6.82 4.50 7.10
N ARG A 132 6.40 3.98 8.25
CA ARG A 132 5.76 2.66 8.33
C ARG A 132 4.26 2.80 8.17
N ILE A 133 3.70 2.07 7.22
CA ILE A 133 2.26 1.95 7.03
C ILE A 133 1.82 0.50 7.28
N LYS A 134 0.65 0.35 7.90
CA LYS A 134 -0.05 -0.93 8.02
C LYS A 134 -1.49 -0.74 7.61
N ILE A 135 -1.96 -1.58 6.71
CA ILE A 135 -3.31 -1.55 6.15
C ILE A 135 -3.95 -2.92 6.39
N SER A 136 -4.97 -2.98 7.22
CA SER A 136 -5.81 -4.17 7.40
C SER A 136 -7.02 -4.05 6.50
N VAL A 137 -7.27 -5.06 5.68
CA VAL A 137 -8.43 -5.19 4.80
C VAL A 137 -9.14 -6.48 5.18
N LYS A 138 -10.37 -6.36 5.68
CA LYS A 138 -11.21 -7.51 6.02
C LYS A 138 -12.63 -7.26 5.49
N GLY A 139 -13.03 -8.02 4.48
CA GLY A 139 -14.26 -7.77 3.74
C GLY A 139 -14.29 -6.32 3.22
N LYS A 140 -15.25 -5.54 3.69
CA LYS A 140 -15.45 -4.12 3.35
C LYS A 140 -14.71 -3.15 4.27
N LYS A 141 -14.05 -3.65 5.34
CA LYS A 141 -13.43 -2.82 6.37
C LYS A 141 -11.95 -2.56 6.09
N TYR A 142 -11.56 -1.30 6.19
CA TYR A 142 -10.17 -0.83 6.05
C TYR A 142 -9.73 -0.13 7.33
N ILE A 143 -8.64 -0.59 7.93
CA ILE A 143 -7.97 0.07 9.05
C ILE A 143 -6.57 0.42 8.62
N GLY A 144 -6.20 1.69 8.70
CA GLY A 144 -4.87 2.17 8.37
C GLY A 144 -4.14 2.72 9.58
N THR A 145 -2.85 2.40 9.71
CA THR A 145 -1.95 3.04 10.67
C THR A 145 -0.76 3.66 9.96
N LEU A 146 -0.30 4.80 10.45
CA LEU A 146 0.92 5.46 10.01
C LEU A 146 1.83 5.65 11.22
N ASN A 147 3.07 5.17 11.13
CA ASN A 147 4.08 5.25 12.19
C ASN A 147 3.54 4.81 13.56
N GLY A 148 2.74 3.71 13.56
CA GLY A 148 2.19 3.09 14.77
C GLY A 148 0.92 3.72 15.32
N LYS A 149 0.38 4.77 14.70
CA LYS A 149 -0.89 5.38 15.10
C LYS A 149 -1.98 5.09 14.06
N GLN A 150 -3.18 4.72 14.52
CA GLN A 150 -4.33 4.58 13.62
C GLN A 150 -4.75 5.93 13.09
N VAL A 151 -4.87 6.02 11.78
CA VAL A 151 -5.23 7.24 11.04
C VAL A 151 -6.46 7.04 10.15
N LEU A 152 -6.81 5.78 9.86
CA LEU A 152 -7.95 5.43 9.02
C LEU A 152 -8.81 4.35 9.70
N ASP A 153 -10.11 4.57 9.65
CA ASP A 153 -11.16 3.58 9.90
C ASP A 153 -12.27 3.83 8.87
N TYR A 154 -12.41 2.92 7.89
CA TYR A 154 -13.32 3.10 6.78
C TYR A 154 -14.01 1.79 6.41
N THR A 155 -15.28 1.87 6.01
CA THR A 155 -16.03 0.76 5.43
C THR A 155 -16.49 1.15 4.05
N THR A 156 -16.09 0.39 3.02
CA THR A 156 -16.47 0.65 1.62
C THR A 156 -17.84 0.10 1.28
N ASP A 157 -18.50 0.71 0.28
CA ASP A 157 -19.70 0.16 -0.34
C ASP A 157 -19.39 -0.86 -1.45
N MET A 158 -18.12 -0.98 -1.85
CA MET A 158 -17.71 -1.92 -2.87
C MET A 158 -17.76 -3.36 -2.34
N GLU A 159 -18.14 -4.29 -3.23
CA GLU A 159 -18.06 -5.71 -2.88
C GLU A 159 -16.58 -6.15 -2.84
N PRO A 160 -16.20 -6.94 -1.81
CA PRO A 160 -14.86 -7.48 -1.70
C PRO A 160 -14.51 -8.30 -2.94
N ALA A 161 -13.26 -8.18 -3.38
CA ALA A 161 -12.71 -8.96 -4.47
C ALA A 161 -11.37 -9.55 -4.07
N LYS A 162 -10.99 -10.67 -4.64
CA LYS A 162 -9.65 -11.21 -4.53
C LYS A 162 -8.80 -10.62 -5.66
N GLY A 163 -7.63 -10.09 -5.34
CA GLY A 163 -6.76 -9.51 -6.36
C GLY A 163 -5.36 -9.13 -5.86
N PRO A 164 -4.52 -8.60 -6.75
CA PRO A 164 -3.13 -8.26 -6.43
C PRO A 164 -3.01 -7.01 -5.58
N ILE A 165 -1.83 -6.82 -4.99
CA ILE A 165 -1.38 -5.55 -4.40
C ILE A 165 -0.60 -4.79 -5.47
N GLY A 166 -0.84 -3.48 -5.59
CA GLY A 166 -0.14 -2.61 -6.54
C GLY A 166 0.58 -1.45 -5.86
N LEU A 167 1.77 -1.12 -6.38
CA LEU A 167 2.50 0.10 -6.07
C LEU A 167 2.37 1.07 -7.25
N GLN A 168 2.16 2.35 -7.00
CA GLN A 168 1.88 3.32 -8.07
C GLN A 168 3.01 4.30 -8.32
N VAL A 169 3.30 4.52 -9.61
CA VAL A 169 3.87 5.75 -10.16
C VAL A 169 2.76 6.44 -10.96
N HIS A 170 2.26 7.57 -10.46
CA HIS A 170 1.09 8.24 -11.06
C HIS A 170 1.44 8.92 -12.40
N PRO A 171 0.57 8.86 -13.43
CA PRO A 171 0.77 9.61 -14.65
C PRO A 171 0.74 11.13 -14.40
N ASN A 172 1.41 11.88 -15.29
CA ASN A 172 1.49 13.35 -15.25
C ASN A 172 2.28 13.93 -14.05
N VAL A 173 2.93 13.09 -13.24
CA VAL A 173 3.78 13.52 -12.12
C VAL A 173 5.22 13.09 -12.35
N LEU A 174 6.16 14.02 -12.23
CA LEU A 174 7.57 13.70 -12.13
C LEU A 174 7.86 13.38 -10.67
N MET A 175 8.14 12.13 -10.36
CA MET A 175 8.22 11.63 -8.99
C MET A 175 9.21 10.50 -8.82
N GLU A 176 9.67 10.34 -7.58
CA GLU A 176 10.40 9.17 -7.11
C GLU A 176 9.88 8.77 -5.72
N ILE A 177 9.61 7.50 -5.54
CA ILE A 177 9.15 6.91 -4.28
C ILE A 177 9.82 5.57 -4.05
N HIS A 178 10.15 5.27 -2.81
CA HIS A 178 10.82 4.05 -2.39
C HIS A 178 9.90 3.24 -1.47
N PHE A 179 9.88 1.91 -1.65
CA PHE A 179 9.12 0.97 -0.83
C PHE A 179 10.03 -0.16 -0.35
N ARG A 180 9.92 -0.54 0.92
CA ARG A 180 10.65 -1.69 1.47
C ARG A 180 9.86 -2.38 2.59
N ALA A 181 10.41 -3.45 3.14
CA ALA A 181 9.81 -4.22 4.22
C ALA A 181 8.34 -4.63 3.93
N LEU A 182 8.03 -4.83 2.64
CA LEU A 182 6.70 -5.22 2.18
C LEU A 182 6.38 -6.64 2.63
N LYS A 183 5.34 -6.78 3.44
CA LYS A 183 4.85 -8.06 3.98
C LYS A 183 3.34 -8.11 3.92
N ILE A 184 2.81 -9.31 3.75
CA ILE A 184 1.38 -9.57 3.80
C ILE A 184 1.08 -10.72 4.75
N THR A 185 0.04 -10.56 5.55
CA THR A 185 -0.51 -11.62 6.40
C THR A 185 -1.95 -11.87 5.95
N PRO A 186 -2.27 -13.02 5.33
CA PRO A 186 -3.65 -13.42 5.06
C PRO A 186 -4.47 -13.50 6.35
N LEU A 187 -5.77 -13.15 6.29
CA LEU A 187 -6.68 -13.16 7.44
C LEU A 187 -7.74 -14.26 7.30
#